data_526c3b43819d04ba23427655ba725e3b
#
_entry.id   526c3b43819d04ba23427655ba725e3b
#
_cell.length_a   1.000
_cell.length_b   1.000
_cell.length_c   1.000
_cell.angle_alpha   90.00
_cell.angle_beta   90.00
_cell.angle_gamma   90.00
#
_symmetry.space_group_name_H-M   'P 1'
#
loop_
_entity.id
_entity.type
_entity.pdbx_description
1 polymer ?
#
loop_
_entity_poly.entity_id
_entity_poly.type
_entity_poly.pdbx_seq_one_letter_code
_entity_poly.pdbx_strand_id
1 'polypeptide(L)'
;MNAYFLLSMIGALSFFSLGLKLKNGPEFMESWLAYRTTASLRNEDTWYEGNAYAGKWLMILASLILIILVFAELFATQNLNWLLSILFYSMLISIAIIYILTERHLRKVFFHDGKRRPKF
;
A
#
# COMPACT_ATOMS: atom_id res chain seq x y z
N MET A 1 19.67 18.09 -8.91
CA MET A 1 18.45 17.35 -8.58
C MET A 1 17.26 18.27 -8.78
N ASN A 2 16.26 17.88 -9.56
CA ASN A 2 15.15 18.78 -9.85
C ASN A 2 14.00 18.63 -8.82
N ALA A 3 13.12 19.63 -8.81
CA ALA A 3 11.99 19.67 -7.86
C ALA A 3 11.02 18.53 -8.08
N TYR A 4 10.83 18.09 -9.33
CA TYR A 4 9.92 16.98 -9.63
C TYR A 4 10.40 15.67 -9.00
N PHE A 5 11.72 15.45 -9.04
CA PHE A 5 12.30 14.27 -8.39
C PHE A 5 12.12 14.33 -6.88
N LEU A 6 12.39 15.48 -6.26
CA LEU A 6 12.22 15.65 -4.81
C LEU A 6 10.77 15.43 -4.38
N LEU A 7 9.81 16.01 -5.10
CA LEU A 7 8.40 15.85 -4.80
C LEU A 7 7.96 14.38 -4.96
N SER A 8 8.45 13.72 -6.01
CA SER A 8 8.13 12.32 -6.24
C SER A 8 8.69 11.42 -5.14
N MET A 9 9.90 11.70 -4.68
CA MET A 9 10.51 10.95 -3.57
C MET A 9 9.73 11.12 -2.27
N ILE A 10 9.28 12.34 -1.98
CA ILE A 10 8.44 12.62 -0.82
C ILE A 10 7.15 11.81 -0.89
N GLY A 11 6.51 11.80 -2.06
CA GLY A 11 5.28 11.02 -2.26
C GLY A 11 5.49 9.53 -2.04
N ALA A 12 6.55 8.97 -2.62
CA ALA A 12 6.84 7.54 -2.48
C ALA A 12 7.21 7.17 -1.04
N LEU A 13 7.97 8.03 -0.34
CA LEU A 13 8.31 7.82 1.05
C LEU A 13 7.08 7.92 1.95
N SER A 14 6.15 8.81 1.64
CA SER A 14 4.88 8.92 2.37
C SER A 14 4.06 7.65 2.20
N PHE A 15 4.04 7.08 0.99
CA PHE A 15 3.35 5.83 0.68
C PHE A 15 3.97 4.68 1.48
N PHE A 16 5.29 4.62 1.56
CA PHE A 16 5.99 3.63 2.39
C PHE A 16 5.64 3.77 3.86
N SER A 17 5.63 5.01 4.37
CA SER A 17 5.29 5.30 5.77
C SER A 17 3.87 4.87 6.10
N LEU A 18 2.93 5.09 5.18
CA LEU A 18 1.56 4.59 5.34
C LEU A 18 1.53 3.06 5.46
N GLY A 19 2.30 2.36 4.63
CA GLY A 19 2.41 0.91 4.71
C GLY A 19 2.92 0.44 6.07
N LEU A 20 3.91 1.12 6.59
CA LEU A 20 4.46 0.82 7.92
C LEU A 20 3.40 1.04 9.01
N LYS A 21 2.63 2.11 8.93
CA LYS A 21 1.53 2.39 9.85
C LYS A 21 0.48 1.27 9.82
N LEU A 22 0.08 0.84 8.62
CA LEU A 22 -0.92 -0.22 8.48
C LEU A 22 -0.40 -1.54 9.02
N LYS A 23 0.85 -1.87 8.74
CA LYS A 23 1.47 -3.11 9.21
C LYS A 23 1.54 -3.16 10.73
N ASN A 24 1.79 -2.01 11.39
CA ASN A 24 1.90 -1.93 12.85
C ASN A 24 0.55 -1.91 13.57
N GLY A 25 -0.56 -1.95 12.84
CA GLY A 25 -1.89 -2.11 13.37
C GLY A 25 -2.58 -0.82 13.79
N PRO A 26 -3.27 -0.14 12.86
CA PRO A 26 -4.09 1.00 13.23
C PRO A 26 -5.26 0.55 14.12
N GLU A 27 -5.74 1.43 14.97
CA GLU A 27 -6.84 1.09 15.88
C GLU A 27 -8.10 0.67 15.13
N PHE A 28 -8.75 -0.38 15.62
CA PHE A 28 -9.93 -0.95 14.98
C PHE A 28 -11.04 0.09 14.85
N MET A 29 -11.48 0.31 13.61
CA MET A 29 -12.54 1.23 13.19
C MET A 29 -12.28 2.72 13.49
N GLU A 30 -11.36 3.08 14.36
CA GLU A 30 -11.10 4.48 14.74
C GLU A 30 -10.17 5.18 13.75
N SER A 31 -9.22 4.44 13.17
CA SER A 31 -8.26 5.01 12.22
C SER A 31 -8.88 5.05 10.83
N TRP A 32 -9.09 6.26 10.30
CA TRP A 32 -9.62 6.39 8.93
C TRP A 32 -8.55 6.18 7.86
N LEU A 33 -7.26 6.39 8.20
CA LEU A 33 -6.14 6.04 7.32
C LEU A 33 -5.77 4.58 7.54
N ALA A 34 -6.54 3.69 6.96
CA ALA A 34 -6.40 2.26 7.13
C ALA A 34 -7.04 1.52 5.96
N TYR A 35 -6.75 0.23 5.84
CA TYR A 35 -7.44 -0.63 4.89
C TYR A 35 -8.84 -0.92 5.43
N ARG A 36 -9.84 -0.35 4.76
CA ARG A 36 -11.24 -0.37 5.24
C ARG A 36 -12.15 -0.93 4.16
N THR A 37 -12.45 -2.20 4.24
CA THR A 37 -13.41 -2.87 3.35
C THR A 37 -14.43 -3.61 4.18
N THR A 38 -15.53 -4.04 3.56
CA THR A 38 -16.53 -4.85 4.26
C THR A 38 -15.87 -6.07 4.93
N ALA A 39 -14.96 -6.74 4.23
CA ALA A 39 -14.27 -7.91 4.77
C ALA A 39 -13.39 -7.55 5.97
N SER A 40 -12.64 -6.44 5.92
CA SER A 40 -11.73 -6.06 7.00
C SER A 40 -12.48 -5.51 8.22
N LEU A 41 -13.68 -4.97 8.03
CA LEU A 41 -14.46 -4.36 9.10
C LEU A 41 -15.34 -5.33 9.88
N ARG A 42 -15.32 -6.61 9.54
CA ARG A 42 -16.20 -7.59 10.20
C ARG A 42 -15.93 -7.77 11.69
N ASN A 43 -14.65 -7.81 12.08
CA ASN A 43 -14.24 -7.87 13.49
C ASN A 43 -12.79 -7.42 13.62
N GLU A 44 -12.26 -7.44 14.84
CA GLU A 44 -10.86 -7.03 15.09
C GLU A 44 -9.86 -7.93 14.38
N ASP A 45 -10.11 -9.24 14.35
CA ASP A 45 -9.21 -10.19 13.71
C ASP A 45 -9.08 -9.92 12.21
N THR A 46 -10.21 -9.72 11.51
CA THR A 46 -10.19 -9.37 10.07
C THR A 46 -9.55 -8.02 9.84
N TRP A 47 -9.77 -7.07 10.74
CA TRP A 47 -9.19 -5.72 10.63
C TRP A 47 -7.67 -5.76 10.71
N TYR A 48 -7.12 -6.36 11.75
CA TYR A 48 -5.67 -6.39 11.94
C TYR A 48 -4.97 -7.26 10.90
N GLU A 49 -5.57 -8.38 10.53
CA GLU A 49 -5.03 -9.23 9.47
C GLU A 49 -5.00 -8.49 8.13
N GLY A 50 -6.09 -7.84 7.76
CA GLY A 50 -6.20 -7.11 6.50
C GLY A 50 -5.23 -5.94 6.44
N ASN A 51 -5.16 -5.16 7.50
CA ASN A 51 -4.25 -4.00 7.54
C ASN A 51 -2.78 -4.42 7.54
N ALA A 52 -2.43 -5.48 8.27
CA ALA A 52 -1.06 -5.97 8.28
C ALA A 52 -0.64 -6.47 6.89
N TYR A 53 -1.51 -7.20 6.22
CA TYR A 53 -1.24 -7.71 4.88
C TYR A 53 -1.14 -6.58 3.84
N ALA A 54 -2.12 -5.67 3.88
CA ALA A 54 -2.11 -4.50 2.99
C ALA A 54 -0.88 -3.63 3.23
N GLY A 55 -0.50 -3.41 4.49
CA GLY A 55 0.68 -2.64 4.84
C GLY A 55 1.97 -3.24 4.32
N LYS A 56 2.10 -4.57 4.42
CA LYS A 56 3.25 -5.29 3.88
C LYS A 56 3.40 -5.05 2.38
N TRP A 57 2.31 -5.23 1.63
CA TRP A 57 2.36 -5.03 0.18
C TRP A 57 2.54 -3.58 -0.19
N LEU A 58 1.97 -2.67 0.59
CA LEU A 58 2.17 -1.24 0.37
C LEU A 58 3.65 -0.86 0.50
N MET A 59 4.34 -1.40 1.51
CA MET A 59 5.78 -1.18 1.68
C MET A 59 6.58 -1.74 0.51
N ILE A 60 6.24 -2.95 0.05
CA ILE A 60 6.91 -3.59 -1.09
C ILE A 60 6.73 -2.75 -2.35
N LEU A 61 5.49 -2.36 -2.65
CA LEU A 61 5.21 -1.59 -3.87
C LEU A 61 5.80 -0.18 -3.80
N ALA A 62 5.78 0.46 -2.63
CA ALA A 62 6.43 1.76 -2.45
C ALA A 62 7.92 1.68 -2.68
N SER A 63 8.57 0.61 -2.22
CA SER A 63 9.99 0.38 -2.47
C SER A 63 10.29 0.23 -3.96
N LEU A 64 9.45 -0.49 -4.69
CA LEU A 64 9.59 -0.62 -6.14
C LEU A 64 9.42 0.72 -6.85
N ILE A 65 8.46 1.53 -6.42
CA ILE A 65 8.26 2.88 -6.97
C ILE A 65 9.51 3.73 -6.71
N LEU A 66 10.09 3.68 -5.52
CA LEU A 66 11.32 4.41 -5.20
C LEU A 66 12.46 4.02 -6.13
N ILE A 67 12.63 2.72 -6.37
CA ILE A 67 13.68 2.22 -7.27
C ILE A 67 13.46 2.76 -8.69
N ILE A 68 12.22 2.70 -9.18
CA ILE A 68 11.89 3.20 -10.52
C ILE A 68 12.19 4.69 -10.64
N LEU A 69 11.83 5.49 -9.62
CA LEU A 69 12.07 6.92 -9.63
C LEU A 69 13.57 7.26 -9.62
N VAL A 70 14.35 6.51 -8.83
CA VAL A 70 15.80 6.70 -8.79
C VAL A 70 16.44 6.38 -10.14
N PHE A 71 16.06 5.26 -10.76
CA PHE A 71 16.56 4.92 -12.08
C PHE A 71 16.18 5.96 -13.13
N ALA A 72 14.93 6.46 -13.07
CA ALA A 72 14.50 7.51 -14.01
C ALA A 72 15.35 8.77 -13.86
N GLU A 73 15.67 9.18 -12.63
CA GLU A 73 16.51 10.35 -12.39
C GLU A 73 17.94 10.14 -12.87
N LEU A 74 18.51 8.95 -12.64
CA LEU A 74 19.90 8.68 -13.01
C LEU A 74 20.11 8.56 -14.51
N PHE A 75 19.16 8.03 -15.25
CA PHE A 75 19.34 7.69 -16.65
C PHE A 75 18.64 8.62 -17.62
N ALA A 76 17.75 9.49 -17.16
CA ALA A 76 17.11 10.49 -18.02
C ALA A 76 18.00 11.73 -18.15
N THR A 77 18.08 12.25 -19.37
CA THR A 77 18.93 13.41 -19.67
C THR A 77 18.12 14.69 -19.85
N GLN A 78 16.79 14.62 -19.78
CA GLN A 78 15.91 15.74 -20.01
C GLN A 78 15.09 16.09 -18.78
N ASN A 79 14.34 17.19 -18.85
CA ASN A 79 13.47 17.62 -17.78
C ASN A 79 12.43 16.53 -17.45
N LEU A 80 12.35 16.15 -16.17
CA LEU A 80 11.56 14.99 -15.73
C LEU A 80 10.25 15.40 -15.05
N ASN A 81 9.48 16.31 -15.67
CA ASN A 81 8.16 16.64 -15.13
C ASN A 81 7.21 15.45 -15.14
N TRP A 82 7.45 14.46 -15.99
CA TRP A 82 6.69 13.23 -16.06
C TRP A 82 6.92 12.29 -14.87
N LEU A 83 7.90 12.57 -14.00
CA LEU A 83 8.11 11.78 -12.77
C LEU A 83 6.89 11.81 -11.86
N LEU A 84 6.22 12.95 -11.75
CA LEU A 84 4.99 13.04 -10.96
C LEU A 84 3.87 12.19 -11.55
N SER A 85 3.80 12.11 -12.88
CA SER A 85 2.83 11.24 -13.56
C SER A 85 3.13 9.77 -13.30
N ILE A 86 4.40 9.37 -13.35
CA ILE A 86 4.82 8.00 -13.01
C ILE A 86 4.40 7.68 -11.57
N LEU A 87 4.70 8.57 -10.63
CA LEU A 87 4.33 8.38 -9.23
C LEU A 87 2.82 8.21 -9.08
N PHE A 88 2.04 9.11 -9.66
CA PHE A 88 0.59 9.11 -9.54
C PHE A 88 -0.02 7.81 -10.07
N TYR A 89 0.32 7.43 -11.30
CA TYR A 89 -0.22 6.22 -11.92
C TYR A 89 0.26 4.95 -11.21
N SER A 90 1.53 4.93 -10.77
CA SER A 90 2.07 3.80 -10.00
C SER A 90 1.31 3.62 -8.69
N MET A 91 0.99 4.71 -8.01
CA MET A 91 0.23 4.65 -6.76
C MET A 91 -1.20 4.14 -6.98
N LEU A 92 -1.87 4.60 -8.04
CA LEU A 92 -3.21 4.10 -8.37
C LEU A 92 -3.21 2.61 -8.68
N ILE A 93 -2.25 2.15 -9.48
CA ILE A 93 -2.10 0.73 -9.80
C ILE A 93 -1.80 -0.07 -8.54
N SER A 94 -0.93 0.45 -7.68
CA SER A 94 -0.57 -0.20 -6.42
C SER A 94 -1.77 -0.36 -5.50
N ILE A 95 -2.60 0.67 -5.38
CA ILE A 95 -3.82 0.61 -4.56
C ILE A 95 -4.75 -0.49 -5.08
N ALA A 96 -4.94 -0.58 -6.40
CA ALA A 96 -5.77 -1.63 -7.00
C ALA A 96 -5.19 -3.03 -6.72
N ILE A 97 -3.89 -3.20 -6.86
CA ILE A 97 -3.21 -4.48 -6.60
C ILE A 97 -3.38 -4.86 -5.13
N ILE A 98 -3.15 -3.92 -4.22
CA ILE A 98 -3.27 -4.14 -2.78
C ILE A 98 -4.69 -4.57 -2.42
N TYR A 99 -5.69 -3.89 -2.99
CA TYR A 99 -7.09 -4.24 -2.76
C TYR A 99 -7.37 -5.69 -3.18
N ILE A 100 -6.99 -6.06 -4.40
CA ILE A 100 -7.23 -7.40 -4.93
C ILE A 100 -6.54 -8.46 -4.08
N LEU A 101 -5.26 -8.25 -3.78
CA LEU A 101 -4.47 -9.22 -3.01
C LEU A 101 -4.98 -9.36 -1.57
N THR A 102 -5.33 -8.25 -0.93
CA THR A 102 -5.78 -8.26 0.45
C THR A 102 -7.15 -8.91 0.58
N GLU A 103 -8.08 -8.59 -0.31
CA GLU A 103 -9.40 -9.23 -0.31
C GLU A 103 -9.28 -10.74 -0.54
N ARG A 104 -8.41 -11.14 -1.45
CA ARG A 104 -8.13 -12.55 -1.70
C ARG A 104 -7.54 -13.23 -0.46
N HIS A 105 -6.59 -12.57 0.20
CA HIS A 105 -5.99 -13.07 1.44
C HIS A 105 -7.02 -13.25 2.54
N LEU A 106 -7.89 -12.26 2.75
CA LEU A 106 -8.93 -12.33 3.77
C LEU A 106 -9.91 -13.47 3.49
N ARG A 107 -10.26 -13.71 2.23
CA ARG A 107 -11.12 -14.85 1.87
C ARG A 107 -10.44 -16.19 2.13
N LYS A 108 -9.12 -16.26 2.06
CA LYS A 108 -8.38 -17.50 2.37
C LYS A 108 -8.25 -17.75 3.86
N VAL A 109 -8.13 -16.70 4.66
CA VAL A 109 -7.87 -16.80 6.09
C VAL A 109 -9.17 -16.90 6.88
N PHE A 110 -10.24 -16.26 6.42
CA PHE A 110 -11.49 -16.14 7.16
C PHE A 110 -12.67 -16.74 6.39
N PHE A 111 -13.64 -17.25 7.15
CA PHE A 111 -14.95 -17.55 6.61
C PHE A 111 -15.72 -16.28 6.32
N HIS A 112 -16.83 -16.42 5.59
CA HIS A 112 -17.67 -15.29 5.22
C HIS A 112 -18.21 -14.51 6.43
N ASP A 113 -18.38 -15.16 7.57
CA ASP A 113 -18.86 -14.53 8.80
C ASP A 113 -17.76 -13.85 9.62
N GLY A 114 -16.53 -13.89 9.15
CA GLY A 114 -15.38 -13.27 9.82
C GLY A 114 -14.63 -14.16 10.79
N LYS A 115 -15.05 -15.41 10.94
CA LYS A 115 -14.32 -16.38 11.77
C LYS A 115 -13.12 -16.92 11.03
N ARG A 116 -12.01 -17.07 11.74
CA ARG A 116 -10.78 -17.57 11.15
C ARG A 116 -10.92 -19.04 10.77
N ARG A 117 -10.48 -19.36 9.56
CA ARG A 117 -10.46 -20.75 9.10
C ARG A 117 -9.43 -21.56 9.87
N PRO A 118 -9.69 -22.84 10.18
CA PRO A 118 -8.69 -23.68 10.81
C PRO A 118 -7.50 -23.89 9.87
N LYS A 119 -6.31 -23.93 10.46
CA LYS A 119 -5.08 -24.24 9.72
C LYS A 119 -4.93 -25.74 9.58
N PHE A 120 -4.52 -26.18 8.41
CA PHE A 120 -4.23 -27.57 8.12
C PHE A 120 -2.75 -27.77 7.90
#